data_dde5ab371ae5bbf4837b90ea5e34abab
#
_entry.id   dde5ab371ae5bbf4837b90ea5e34abab
#
_cell.length_a   1.000
_cell.length_b   1.000
_cell.length_c   1.000
_cell.angle_alpha   90.00
_cell.angle_beta   90.00
_cell.angle_gamma   90.00
#
_symmetry.space_group_name_H-M   'P 1'
#
loop_
_entity.id
_entity.type
_entity.pdbx_description
1 polymer ?
#
loop_
_entity_poly.entity_id
_entity_poly.type
_entity_poly.pdbx_seq_one_letter_code
_entity_poly.pdbx_strand_id
1 'polypeptide(L)'
;INFANQYYENKKGTEVDTEKTLFSLDGKLWTVQDVINIINSHPLVFRESYLNKKEFYTQFKFALADLVRDYFLTNKAVQENYENHPAVINEVNVWNDYTLAINKKNQILSENIMSNNYSNEYDLVKNILNQESESLFNQYSESIVIDVDMFNEIELSRTDMIVININKPYQLTVPPFPTLTIKNNLNYGVKKPI
;
A
#
# COMPACT_ATOMS: atom_id res chain seq x y z
N ILE A 1 -7.47 23.26 -18.07
CA ILE A 1 -6.96 22.52 -19.25
C ILE A 1 -5.45 22.31 -19.13
N ASN A 2 -4.67 23.33 -18.74
CA ASN A 2 -3.21 23.22 -18.66
C ASN A 2 -2.75 22.24 -17.58
N PHE A 3 -3.34 22.24 -16.40
CA PHE A 3 -2.99 21.32 -15.30
C PHE A 3 -3.26 19.85 -15.67
N ALA A 4 -4.44 19.56 -16.24
CA ALA A 4 -4.77 18.21 -16.69
C ALA A 4 -3.87 17.72 -17.83
N ASN A 5 -3.47 18.62 -18.75
CA ASN A 5 -2.51 18.30 -19.81
C ASN A 5 -1.13 17.93 -19.25
N GLN A 6 -0.64 18.69 -18.26
CA GLN A 6 0.63 18.40 -17.60
C GLN A 6 0.60 17.06 -16.89
N TYR A 7 -0.49 16.78 -16.18
CA TYR A 7 -0.66 15.52 -15.49
C TYR A 7 -0.68 14.34 -16.46
N TYR A 8 -1.39 14.47 -17.60
CA TYR A 8 -1.47 13.44 -18.63
C TYR A 8 -0.12 13.19 -19.32
N GLU A 9 0.57 14.26 -19.68
CA GLU A 9 1.81 14.18 -20.46
C GLU A 9 3.05 13.96 -19.59
N ASN A 10 2.88 13.96 -18.24
CA ASN A 10 3.99 13.87 -17.26
C ASN A 10 5.14 14.86 -17.55
N LYS A 11 4.81 15.98 -18.18
CA LYS A 11 5.78 17.02 -18.57
C LYS A 11 6.18 17.84 -17.36
N LYS A 12 7.31 17.50 -16.77
CA LYS A 12 8.02 18.40 -15.84
C LYS A 12 8.51 19.61 -16.64
N GLY A 13 8.01 20.79 -16.33
CA GLY A 13 8.62 22.02 -16.86
C GLY A 13 7.69 23.04 -17.51
N THR A 14 6.39 22.84 -17.60
CA THR A 14 5.48 23.93 -17.92
C THR A 14 5.06 24.61 -16.60
N GLU A 15 5.35 25.90 -16.43
CA GLU A 15 4.88 26.66 -15.28
C GLU A 15 3.36 26.65 -15.26
N VAL A 16 2.80 25.95 -14.27
CA VAL A 16 1.37 26.06 -13.95
C VAL A 16 1.25 27.21 -12.97
N ASP A 17 0.34 28.13 -13.28
CA ASP A 17 -0.07 29.16 -12.33
C ASP A 17 -0.76 28.48 -11.12
N THR A 18 0.03 28.24 -10.08
CA THR A 18 -0.40 27.53 -8.87
C THR A 18 -1.40 28.33 -8.05
N GLU A 19 -1.42 29.65 -8.19
CA GLU A 19 -2.34 30.54 -7.49
C GLU A 19 -3.72 30.62 -8.15
N LYS A 20 -3.85 30.05 -9.34
CA LYS A 20 -5.12 30.05 -10.06
C LYS A 20 -6.18 29.25 -9.32
N THR A 21 -7.33 29.89 -9.08
CA THR A 21 -8.50 29.25 -8.51
C THR A 21 -9.05 28.17 -9.47
N LEU A 22 -9.23 26.94 -8.97
CA LEU A 22 -9.84 25.83 -9.69
C LEU A 22 -11.35 25.74 -9.44
N PHE A 23 -11.75 25.88 -8.18
CA PHE A 23 -13.15 25.83 -7.75
C PHE A 23 -13.33 26.50 -6.40
N SER A 24 -14.58 26.67 -5.98
CA SER A 24 -14.91 27.09 -4.62
C SER A 24 -15.77 26.03 -3.93
N LEU A 25 -15.56 25.83 -2.63
CA LEU A 25 -16.31 24.90 -1.82
C LEU A 25 -16.43 25.48 -0.40
N ASP A 26 -17.65 25.54 0.12
CA ASP A 26 -17.97 26.12 1.43
C ASP A 26 -17.39 27.54 1.63
N GLY A 27 -17.43 28.38 0.58
CA GLY A 27 -16.90 29.74 0.61
C GLY A 27 -15.38 29.83 0.56
N LYS A 28 -14.65 28.73 0.62
CA LYS A 28 -13.19 28.67 0.41
C LYS A 28 -12.89 28.54 -1.08
N LEU A 29 -11.98 29.37 -1.57
CA LEU A 29 -11.40 29.24 -2.91
C LEU A 29 -10.27 28.21 -2.86
N TRP A 30 -10.34 27.23 -3.73
CA TRP A 30 -9.32 26.20 -3.89
C TRP A 30 -8.45 26.50 -5.09
N THR A 31 -7.16 26.67 -4.85
CA THR A 31 -6.17 26.94 -5.89
C THR A 31 -5.60 25.63 -6.48
N VAL A 32 -4.86 25.77 -7.57
CA VAL A 32 -4.08 24.66 -8.13
C VAL A 32 -3.10 24.11 -7.09
N GLN A 33 -2.47 25.00 -6.29
CA GLN A 33 -1.54 24.58 -5.24
C GLN A 33 -2.22 23.75 -4.15
N ASP A 34 -3.43 24.11 -3.72
CA ASP A 34 -4.19 23.34 -2.74
C ASP A 34 -4.41 21.90 -3.22
N VAL A 35 -4.80 21.75 -4.49
CA VAL A 35 -5.05 20.43 -5.09
C VAL A 35 -3.76 19.64 -5.24
N ILE A 36 -2.65 20.26 -5.65
CA ILE A 36 -1.34 19.60 -5.72
C ILE A 36 -0.92 19.09 -4.35
N ASN A 37 -1.12 19.88 -3.29
CA ASN A 37 -0.79 19.46 -1.92
C ASN A 37 -1.58 18.22 -1.50
N ILE A 38 -2.87 18.14 -1.85
CA ILE A 38 -3.67 16.95 -1.55
C ILE A 38 -3.21 15.75 -2.39
N ILE A 39 -2.95 15.93 -3.69
CA ILE A 39 -2.49 14.84 -4.57
C ILE A 39 -1.16 14.25 -4.08
N ASN A 40 -0.28 15.03 -3.48
CA ASN A 40 0.99 14.56 -2.94
C ASN A 40 0.82 13.58 -1.77
N SER A 41 -0.25 13.73 -0.99
CA SER A 41 -0.57 12.83 0.12
C SER A 41 -1.62 11.78 -0.23
N HIS A 42 -2.48 12.07 -1.20
CA HIS A 42 -3.58 11.22 -1.64
C HIS A 42 -3.57 11.15 -3.18
N PRO A 43 -2.94 10.15 -3.79
CA PRO A 43 -2.83 10.06 -5.23
C PRO A 43 -4.22 9.96 -5.89
N LEU A 44 -4.34 10.55 -7.08
CA LEU A 44 -5.56 10.47 -7.87
C LEU A 44 -5.85 9.01 -8.27
N VAL A 45 -7.06 8.57 -7.99
CA VAL A 45 -7.55 7.25 -8.41
C VAL A 45 -8.52 7.42 -9.58
N PHE A 46 -8.17 6.86 -10.72
CA PHE A 46 -9.01 6.86 -11.91
C PHE A 46 -9.95 5.65 -11.88
N ARG A 47 -11.20 5.85 -12.28
CA ARG A 47 -12.21 4.78 -12.30
C ARG A 47 -11.98 3.76 -13.41
N GLU A 48 -11.19 4.12 -14.43
CA GLU A 48 -10.83 3.27 -15.56
C GLU A 48 -9.32 3.13 -15.68
N SER A 49 -8.86 1.91 -15.97
CA SER A 49 -7.43 1.58 -16.02
C SER A 49 -6.75 2.02 -17.32
N TYR A 50 -7.52 2.12 -18.42
CA TYR A 50 -6.98 2.49 -19.74
C TYR A 50 -7.71 3.74 -20.22
N LEU A 51 -6.99 4.85 -20.31
CA LEU A 51 -7.53 6.13 -20.69
C LEU A 51 -6.86 6.63 -21.97
N ASN A 52 -7.64 6.86 -23.01
CA ASN A 52 -7.17 7.68 -24.13
C ASN A 52 -7.26 9.17 -23.77
N LYS A 53 -6.59 10.02 -24.55
CA LYS A 53 -6.52 11.47 -24.27
C LYS A 53 -7.91 12.14 -24.17
N LYS A 54 -8.89 11.66 -24.91
CA LYS A 54 -10.25 12.23 -24.92
C LYS A 54 -10.99 11.89 -23.62
N GLU A 55 -10.87 10.66 -23.16
CA GLU A 55 -11.50 10.17 -21.94
C GLU A 55 -10.80 10.69 -20.69
N PHE A 56 -9.47 10.89 -20.76
CA PHE A 56 -8.66 11.36 -19.66
C PHE A 56 -9.23 12.61 -18.99
N TYR A 57 -9.64 13.62 -19.74
CA TYR A 57 -10.17 14.86 -19.14
C TYR A 57 -11.44 14.64 -18.33
N THR A 58 -12.30 13.76 -18.77
CA THR A 58 -13.53 13.42 -18.05
C THR A 58 -13.18 12.62 -16.78
N GLN A 59 -12.34 11.62 -16.90
CA GLN A 59 -11.91 10.78 -15.79
C GLN A 59 -11.08 11.58 -14.77
N PHE A 60 -10.26 12.52 -15.22
CA PHE A 60 -9.51 13.43 -14.36
C PHE A 60 -10.43 14.32 -13.51
N LYS A 61 -11.53 14.83 -14.08
CA LYS A 61 -12.52 15.58 -13.32
C LYS A 61 -13.19 14.72 -12.25
N PHE A 62 -13.52 13.47 -12.57
CA PHE A 62 -14.09 12.54 -11.60
C PHE A 62 -13.08 12.21 -10.50
N ALA A 63 -11.84 11.90 -10.86
CA ALA A 63 -10.78 11.63 -9.89
C ALA A 63 -10.53 12.82 -8.95
N LEU A 64 -10.57 14.06 -9.46
CA LEU A 64 -10.47 15.27 -8.64
C LEU A 64 -11.69 15.43 -7.72
N ALA A 65 -12.90 15.21 -8.22
CA ALA A 65 -14.11 15.29 -7.40
C ALA A 65 -14.11 14.23 -6.29
N ASP A 66 -13.70 13.01 -6.61
CA ASP A 66 -13.56 11.93 -5.63
C ASP A 66 -12.49 12.27 -4.59
N LEU A 67 -11.32 12.79 -5.00
CA LEU A 67 -10.25 13.22 -4.09
C LEU A 67 -10.73 14.29 -3.09
N VAL A 68 -11.43 15.31 -3.58
CA VAL A 68 -11.96 16.38 -2.72
C VAL A 68 -13.01 15.83 -1.77
N ARG A 69 -13.93 15.00 -2.24
CA ARG A 69 -14.92 14.31 -1.39
C ARG A 69 -14.22 13.51 -0.30
N ASP A 70 -13.24 12.70 -0.66
CA ASP A 70 -12.56 11.81 0.27
C ASP A 70 -11.75 12.59 1.30
N TYR A 71 -11.14 13.71 0.91
CA TYR A 71 -10.48 14.63 1.83
C TYR A 71 -11.45 15.16 2.90
N PHE A 72 -12.64 15.60 2.51
CA PHE A 72 -13.65 16.10 3.47
C PHE A 72 -14.22 15.00 4.34
N LEU A 73 -14.48 13.81 3.78
CA LEU A 73 -14.94 12.66 4.54
C LEU A 73 -13.91 12.22 5.58
N THR A 74 -12.63 12.22 5.22
CA THR A 74 -11.54 11.92 6.14
C THR A 74 -11.47 12.93 7.28
N ASN A 75 -11.53 14.22 6.96
CA ASN A 75 -11.52 15.26 7.99
C ASN A 75 -12.72 15.15 8.94
N LYS A 76 -13.90 14.84 8.42
CA LYS A 76 -15.08 14.59 9.24
C LYS A 76 -14.92 13.34 10.11
N ALA A 77 -14.38 12.26 9.57
CA ALA A 77 -14.12 11.05 10.32
C ALA A 77 -13.14 11.30 11.49
N VAL A 78 -12.07 12.07 11.25
CA VAL A 78 -11.13 12.47 12.31
C VAL A 78 -11.83 13.32 13.38
N GLN A 79 -12.66 14.28 12.99
CA GLN A 79 -13.45 15.08 13.96
C GLN A 79 -14.40 14.22 14.81
N GLU A 80 -14.86 13.09 14.28
CA GLU A 80 -15.72 12.11 14.96
C GLU A 80 -14.90 11.02 15.67
N ASN A 81 -13.56 11.14 15.77
CA ASN A 81 -12.63 10.21 16.41
C ASN A 81 -12.59 8.80 15.79
N TYR A 82 -12.89 8.67 14.49
CA TYR A 82 -12.84 7.37 13.80
C TYR A 82 -11.43 6.77 13.74
N GLU A 83 -10.38 7.59 13.84
CA GLU A 83 -8.99 7.10 13.93
C GLU A 83 -8.76 6.18 15.13
N ASN A 84 -9.58 6.30 16.18
CA ASN A 84 -9.52 5.44 17.36
C ASN A 84 -10.42 4.21 17.26
N HIS A 85 -11.13 4.03 16.15
CA HIS A 85 -11.98 2.85 15.97
C HIS A 85 -11.10 1.60 15.75
N PRO A 86 -11.37 0.47 16.43
CA PRO A 86 -10.53 -0.74 16.36
C PRO A 86 -10.27 -1.22 14.92
N ALA A 87 -11.27 -1.16 14.04
CA ALA A 87 -11.11 -1.56 12.65
C ALA A 87 -10.14 -0.66 11.87
N VAL A 88 -10.12 0.66 12.17
CA VAL A 88 -9.18 1.61 11.55
C VAL A 88 -7.78 1.36 12.07
N ILE A 89 -7.62 1.19 13.39
CA ILE A 89 -6.32 0.91 14.01
C ILE A 89 -5.72 -0.38 13.43
N ASN A 90 -6.50 -1.44 13.32
CA ASN A 90 -6.03 -2.71 12.77
C ASN A 90 -5.58 -2.57 11.32
N GLU A 91 -6.33 -1.86 10.48
CA GLU A 91 -5.96 -1.63 9.08
C GLU A 91 -4.68 -0.79 8.96
N VAL A 92 -4.58 0.29 9.74
CA VAL A 92 -3.37 1.14 9.77
C VAL A 92 -2.15 0.34 10.21
N ASN A 93 -2.28 -0.53 11.22
CA ASN A 93 -1.19 -1.38 11.69
C ASN A 93 -0.70 -2.34 10.59
N VAL A 94 -1.61 -3.01 9.87
CA VAL A 94 -1.23 -3.90 8.75
C VAL A 94 -0.45 -3.17 7.66
N TRP A 95 -0.90 -1.98 7.27
CA TRP A 95 -0.20 -1.17 6.27
C TRP A 95 1.14 -0.62 6.78
N ASN A 96 1.22 -0.27 8.06
CA ASN A 96 2.46 0.14 8.71
C ASN A 96 3.49 -1.00 8.70
N ASP A 97 3.08 -2.19 9.13
CA ASP A 97 3.95 -3.38 9.14
C ASP A 97 4.46 -3.73 7.73
N TYR A 98 3.59 -3.68 6.73
CA TYR A 98 3.99 -3.83 5.33
C TYR A 98 5.03 -2.80 4.91
N THR A 99 4.80 -1.52 5.24
CA THR A 99 5.70 -0.44 4.88
C THR A 99 7.07 -0.60 5.54
N LEU A 100 7.10 -1.00 6.81
CA LEU A 100 8.33 -1.29 7.54
C LEU A 100 9.08 -2.48 6.90
N ALA A 101 8.37 -3.57 6.58
CA ALA A 101 8.95 -4.76 5.95
C ALA A 101 9.56 -4.45 4.57
N ILE A 102 8.85 -3.68 3.72
CA ILE A 102 9.36 -3.26 2.41
C ILE A 102 10.59 -2.38 2.54
N ASN A 103 10.58 -1.39 3.45
CA ASN A 103 11.71 -0.50 3.65
C ASN A 103 12.93 -1.26 4.18
N LYS A 104 12.74 -2.21 5.11
CA LYS A 104 13.82 -3.06 5.60
C LYS A 104 14.38 -3.96 4.50
N LYS A 105 13.53 -4.60 3.69
CA LYS A 105 13.96 -5.35 2.50
C LYS A 105 14.82 -4.48 1.58
N ASN A 106 14.34 -3.27 1.25
CA ASN A 106 15.04 -2.36 0.35
C ASN A 106 16.38 -1.88 0.93
N GLN A 107 16.47 -1.65 2.24
CA GLN A 107 17.70 -1.34 2.91
C GLN A 107 18.71 -2.49 2.75
N ILE A 108 18.34 -3.72 3.10
CA ILE A 108 19.18 -4.91 2.99
C ILE A 108 19.69 -5.06 1.55
N LEU A 109 18.81 -4.88 0.56
CA LEU A 109 19.19 -4.98 -0.84
C LEU A 109 20.17 -3.86 -1.23
N SER A 110 19.93 -2.61 -0.84
CA SER A 110 20.80 -1.48 -1.19
C SER A 110 22.21 -1.61 -0.62
N GLU A 111 22.34 -2.15 0.59
CA GLU A 111 23.64 -2.38 1.25
C GLU A 111 24.45 -3.49 0.56
N ASN A 112 23.78 -4.43 -0.10
CA ASN A 112 24.39 -5.62 -0.69
C ASN A 112 24.54 -5.60 -2.22
N ILE A 113 23.74 -4.78 -2.93
CA ILE A 113 23.78 -4.69 -4.40
C ILE A 113 25.06 -4.02 -4.92
N MET A 114 25.67 -3.12 -4.15
CA MET A 114 26.87 -2.40 -4.59
C MET A 114 28.08 -3.32 -4.87
N SER A 115 28.05 -4.56 -4.40
CA SER A 115 29.16 -5.50 -4.52
C SER A 115 28.96 -6.59 -5.60
N ASN A 116 27.74 -6.79 -6.13
CA ASN A 116 27.45 -7.89 -7.02
C ASN A 116 26.42 -7.53 -8.09
N ASN A 117 26.64 -7.98 -9.33
CA ASN A 117 25.65 -7.88 -10.42
C ASN A 117 24.63 -9.00 -10.31
N TYR A 118 23.45 -8.72 -9.83
CA TYR A 118 22.32 -9.66 -9.84
C TYR A 118 21.46 -9.45 -11.09
N SER A 119 21.10 -10.53 -11.75
CA SER A 119 20.39 -10.47 -13.03
C SER A 119 18.86 -10.39 -12.89
N ASN A 120 18.32 -10.82 -11.74
CA ASN A 120 16.87 -10.85 -11.49
C ASN A 120 16.54 -10.91 -9.99
N GLU A 121 15.25 -10.76 -9.66
CA GLU A 121 14.76 -10.76 -8.28
C GLU A 121 14.97 -12.12 -7.58
N TYR A 122 14.90 -13.24 -8.30
CA TYR A 122 15.14 -14.56 -7.73
C TYR A 122 16.56 -14.70 -7.18
N ASP A 123 17.56 -14.20 -7.90
CA ASP A 123 18.96 -14.21 -7.45
C ASP A 123 19.16 -13.32 -6.21
N LEU A 124 18.48 -12.18 -6.12
CA LEU A 124 18.49 -11.33 -4.95
C LEU A 124 17.89 -12.04 -3.72
N VAL A 125 16.74 -12.68 -3.89
CA VAL A 125 16.11 -13.45 -2.81
C VAL A 125 17.02 -14.60 -2.38
N LYS A 126 17.55 -15.38 -3.34
CA LYS A 126 18.36 -16.57 -3.08
C LYS A 126 19.67 -16.23 -2.36
N ASN A 127 20.36 -15.19 -2.77
CA ASN A 127 21.73 -14.92 -2.33
C ASN A 127 21.83 -13.93 -1.18
N ILE A 128 20.83 -13.09 -0.98
CA ILE A 128 20.82 -12.06 0.06
C ILE A 128 19.72 -12.33 1.08
N LEU A 129 18.45 -12.30 0.65
CA LEU A 129 17.32 -12.31 1.58
C LEU A 129 17.14 -13.67 2.28
N ASN A 130 17.50 -14.79 1.65
CA ASN A 130 17.48 -16.09 2.30
C ASN A 130 18.41 -16.16 3.51
N GLN A 131 19.59 -15.56 3.42
CA GLN A 131 20.55 -15.54 4.53
C GLN A 131 20.02 -14.75 5.72
N GLU A 132 19.42 -13.60 5.44
CA GLU A 132 18.78 -12.77 6.48
C GLU A 132 17.58 -13.48 7.10
N SER A 133 16.75 -14.11 6.28
CA SER A 133 15.62 -14.92 6.75
C SER A 133 16.06 -16.10 7.64
N GLU A 134 17.16 -16.77 7.29
CA GLU A 134 17.74 -17.83 8.13
C GLU A 134 18.31 -17.30 9.45
N SER A 135 18.97 -16.16 9.42
CA SER A 135 19.47 -15.52 10.64
C SER A 135 18.32 -15.18 11.60
N LEU A 136 17.24 -14.60 11.08
CA LEU A 136 16.03 -14.31 11.86
C LEU A 136 15.38 -15.60 12.37
N PHE A 137 15.27 -16.62 11.54
CA PHE A 137 14.73 -17.90 11.95
C PHE A 137 15.53 -18.50 13.10
N ASN A 138 16.87 -18.54 12.99
CA ASN A 138 17.75 -19.08 14.03
C ASN A 138 17.63 -18.30 15.34
N GLN A 139 17.43 -16.98 15.25
CA GLN A 139 17.29 -16.12 16.43
C GLN A 139 15.97 -16.37 17.17
N TYR A 140 14.88 -16.60 16.46
CA TYR A 140 13.53 -16.59 17.02
C TYR A 140 12.85 -17.96 17.05
N SER A 141 13.41 -19.00 16.38
CA SER A 141 12.76 -20.30 16.23
C SER A 141 12.38 -20.96 17.56
N GLU A 142 13.20 -20.81 18.60
CA GLU A 142 12.91 -21.35 19.92
C GLU A 142 11.76 -20.64 20.65
N SER A 143 11.45 -19.39 20.23
CA SER A 143 10.37 -18.60 20.80
C SER A 143 9.03 -18.82 20.08
N ILE A 144 9.05 -19.53 18.95
CA ILE A 144 7.84 -19.80 18.16
C ILE A 144 7.20 -21.10 18.69
N VAL A 145 6.01 -20.98 19.23
CA VAL A 145 5.18 -22.10 19.65
C VAL A 145 3.99 -22.21 18.71
N ILE A 146 3.83 -23.38 18.07
CA ILE A 146 2.73 -23.63 17.15
C ILE A 146 1.82 -24.69 17.79
N ASP A 147 0.55 -24.34 17.99
CA ASP A 147 -0.51 -25.29 18.27
C ASP A 147 -0.83 -26.04 16.96
N VAL A 148 -0.25 -27.24 16.84
CA VAL A 148 -0.37 -28.04 15.62
C VAL A 148 -1.77 -28.59 15.45
N ASP A 149 -2.48 -28.88 16.53
CA ASP A 149 -3.82 -29.46 16.47
C ASP A 149 -4.80 -28.39 15.99
N MET A 150 -4.75 -27.19 16.59
CA MET A 150 -5.51 -26.05 16.11
C MET A 150 -5.17 -25.66 14.69
N PHE A 151 -3.88 -25.68 14.32
CA PHE A 151 -3.44 -25.37 12.95
C PHE A 151 -4.01 -26.35 11.93
N ASN A 152 -4.11 -27.64 12.26
CA ASN A 152 -4.68 -28.68 11.38
C ASN A 152 -6.21 -28.58 11.26
N GLU A 153 -6.89 -27.91 12.19
CA GLU A 153 -8.33 -27.66 12.13
C GLU A 153 -8.70 -26.46 11.26
N ILE A 154 -7.72 -25.63 10.87
CA ILE A 154 -7.97 -24.46 10.02
C ILE A 154 -8.16 -24.93 8.57
N GLU A 155 -9.40 -24.87 8.10
CA GLU A 155 -9.75 -25.07 6.69
C GLU A 155 -9.78 -23.70 5.98
N LEU A 156 -8.81 -23.48 5.08
CA LEU A 156 -8.81 -22.30 4.21
C LEU A 156 -9.65 -22.58 2.97
N SER A 157 -10.76 -21.87 2.84
CA SER A 157 -11.54 -21.86 1.61
C SER A 157 -10.92 -20.95 0.56
N ARG A 158 -11.33 -21.09 -0.72
CA ARG A 158 -10.93 -20.12 -1.76
C ARG A 158 -11.41 -18.71 -1.45
N THR A 159 -12.47 -18.57 -0.68
CA THR A 159 -13.03 -17.29 -0.24
C THR A 159 -12.15 -16.61 0.79
N ASP A 160 -11.47 -17.38 1.65
CA ASP A 160 -10.54 -16.85 2.65
C ASP A 160 -9.25 -16.33 2.01
N MET A 161 -8.87 -16.86 0.86
CA MET A 161 -7.72 -16.41 0.09
C MET A 161 -8.02 -15.13 -0.73
N ILE A 162 -9.31 -14.88 -1.00
CA ILE A 162 -9.80 -13.65 -1.61
C ILE A 162 -10.55 -12.92 -0.52
N VAL A 163 -9.97 -11.92 0.09
CA VAL A 163 -10.57 -11.18 1.20
C VAL A 163 -11.84 -10.45 0.73
N ILE A 164 -12.91 -11.21 0.55
CA ILE A 164 -14.26 -10.70 0.29
C ILE A 164 -15.00 -10.71 1.62
N ASN A 165 -15.13 -9.54 2.21
CA ASN A 165 -16.02 -9.41 3.36
C ASN A 165 -17.45 -9.21 2.85
N ILE A 166 -18.31 -10.21 3.01
CA ILE A 166 -19.71 -10.21 2.53
C ILE A 166 -20.50 -9.02 3.12
N ASN A 167 -20.11 -8.52 4.27
CA ASN A 167 -20.76 -7.40 4.95
C ASN A 167 -20.17 -6.03 4.58
N LYS A 168 -19.17 -5.98 3.71
CA LYS A 168 -18.56 -4.73 3.23
C LYS A 168 -18.77 -4.60 1.73
N PRO A 169 -19.31 -3.48 1.24
CA PRO A 169 -19.61 -3.28 -0.18
C PRO A 169 -18.37 -3.03 -1.05
N TYR A 170 -17.16 -3.12 -0.49
CA TYR A 170 -15.89 -2.88 -1.16
C TYR A 170 -14.90 -4.01 -0.86
N GLN A 171 -14.03 -4.26 -1.81
CA GLN A 171 -12.96 -5.23 -1.68
C GLN A 171 -11.93 -4.73 -0.64
N LEU A 172 -11.62 -5.57 0.35
CA LEU A 172 -10.49 -5.30 1.24
C LEU A 172 -9.20 -5.54 0.48
N THR A 173 -8.36 -4.52 0.42
CA THR A 173 -7.03 -4.64 -0.15
C THR A 173 -6.06 -4.98 0.97
N VAL A 174 -5.45 -6.17 0.90
CA VAL A 174 -4.39 -6.58 1.82
C VAL A 174 -3.05 -6.24 1.17
N PRO A 175 -2.13 -5.58 1.87
CA PRO A 175 -0.82 -5.26 1.31
C PRO A 175 -0.03 -6.53 1.00
N PRO A 176 0.63 -6.61 -0.17
CA PRO A 176 1.44 -7.77 -0.54
C PRO A 176 2.78 -7.74 0.20
N PHE A 177 2.86 -8.40 1.35
CA PHE A 177 4.11 -8.49 2.11
C PHE A 177 5.25 -9.04 1.24
N PRO A 178 6.49 -8.53 1.42
CA PRO A 178 7.61 -8.89 0.59
C PRO A 178 8.02 -10.36 0.80
N THR A 179 8.31 -11.07 -0.29
CA THR A 179 8.93 -12.39 -0.22
C THR A 179 10.39 -12.24 0.25
N LEU A 180 10.73 -12.86 1.37
CA LEU A 180 12.07 -12.82 1.96
C LEU A 180 12.84 -14.13 1.76
N THR A 181 12.15 -15.22 1.42
CA THR A 181 12.79 -16.54 1.22
C THR A 181 12.07 -17.35 0.14
N ILE A 182 12.83 -18.18 -0.58
CA ILE A 182 12.31 -19.21 -1.48
C ILE A 182 12.37 -20.61 -0.85
N LYS A 183 12.83 -20.71 0.40
CA LYS A 183 12.93 -21.99 1.09
C LYS A 183 11.58 -22.35 1.71
N ASN A 184 11.09 -23.54 1.39
CA ASN A 184 9.90 -24.11 2.00
C ASN A 184 10.30 -24.84 3.29
N ASN A 185 10.70 -24.09 4.31
CA ASN A 185 11.01 -24.66 5.62
C ASN A 185 9.69 -24.94 6.35
N LEU A 186 9.29 -26.20 6.37
CA LEU A 186 8.09 -26.65 7.09
C LEU A 186 8.33 -26.88 8.60
N ASN A 187 9.56 -26.69 9.08
CA ASN A 187 9.95 -26.90 10.48
C ASN A 187 10.02 -25.58 11.27
N TYR A 188 8.99 -24.75 11.16
CA TYR A 188 8.88 -23.57 12.02
C TYR A 188 8.42 -23.98 13.41
N GLY A 189 9.26 -23.68 14.42
CA GLY A 189 8.93 -23.84 15.80
C GLY A 189 9.12 -25.25 16.39
N VAL A 190 9.20 -25.31 17.70
CA VAL A 190 9.21 -26.57 18.45
C VAL A 190 7.76 -27.05 18.56
N LYS A 191 7.47 -28.24 18.04
CA LYS A 191 6.20 -28.93 18.31
C LYS A 191 6.19 -29.28 19.80
N LYS A 192 5.54 -28.48 20.61
CA LYS A 192 5.21 -28.86 21.97
C LYS A 192 3.78 -29.40 21.94
N PRO A 193 3.54 -30.65 22.36
CA PRO A 193 2.20 -31.07 22.73
C PRO A 193 1.77 -30.18 23.89
N ILE A 194 0.60 -29.57 23.76
CA ILE A 194 -0.09 -28.89 24.86
C ILE A 194 -0.58 -29.93 25.85
#